data_b37a9f7d2c499ce44ec40096e6e22e5a
#
_entry.id   b37a9f7d2c499ce44ec40096e6e22e5a
#
_cell.length_a   1.000
_cell.length_b   1.000
_cell.length_c   1.000
_cell.angle_alpha   90.00
_cell.angle_beta   90.00
_cell.angle_gamma   90.00
#
_symmetry.space_group_name_H-M   'P 1'
#
loop_
_entity.id
_entity.type
_entity.pdbx_description
1 polymer ?
#
loop_
_entity_poly.entity_id
_entity_poly.type
_entity_poly.pdbx_seq_one_letter_code
_entity_poly.pdbx_strand_id
1 'polypeptide(L)'
;KELSNELTAQLQNKNYSFYQIEADETNSKIIILGNCRVFHSVIDEIKNLKEVQLILEKCLNNFENYDSINYQIKGRDFNFNTPVVMGILNVTPDSFSDGGRYFTPEKAAEHGIRMIDLGADIVDIGGESSRPGADPVSTDEELKRVIPVIQKIILERPSAIISIDTYKKAVALEALQNGAVIINDISGLKNDPKILEVAKKYKASLVIMHMLGNPKTMQNNPEYENVVEEIYDFLYAQSALAQSYDIDNIFIDPGIGFGKTVEHNLEIIRRLSDFKSLGFPILIGLSRKSFIGKLLELEVDSRDEATAMLEVLSIKNGARLIRTHNIKYGIQISKLFTNFL
;
A
#
# COMPACT_ATOMS: atom_id res chain seq x y z
N LYS A 1 -26.08 7.81 17.85
CA LYS A 1 -27.42 7.19 17.89
C LYS A 1 -28.50 8.12 17.32
N GLU A 2 -28.55 9.41 17.67
CA GLU A 2 -29.52 10.37 17.13
C GLU A 2 -29.38 10.51 15.61
N LEU A 3 -28.17 10.74 15.11
CA LEU A 3 -27.82 10.81 13.68
C LEU A 3 -28.17 9.53 12.94
N SER A 4 -27.91 8.37 13.55
CA SER A 4 -28.23 7.05 12.99
C SER A 4 -29.73 6.83 12.85
N ASN A 5 -30.51 7.25 13.85
CA ASN A 5 -31.98 7.15 13.81
C ASN A 5 -32.59 8.05 12.72
N GLU A 6 -32.06 9.27 12.55
CA GLU A 6 -32.49 10.20 11.52
C GLU A 6 -32.19 9.65 10.12
N LEU A 7 -30.98 9.13 9.88
CA LEU A 7 -30.59 8.51 8.64
C LEU A 7 -31.45 7.26 8.33
N THR A 8 -31.69 6.41 9.32
CA THR A 8 -32.57 5.22 9.19
C THR A 8 -33.98 5.62 8.76
N ALA A 9 -34.55 6.64 9.37
CA ALA A 9 -35.92 7.10 9.03
C ALA A 9 -35.98 7.61 7.58
N GLN A 10 -34.96 8.30 7.10
CA GLN A 10 -34.89 8.77 5.72
C GLN A 10 -34.75 7.62 4.71
N LEU A 11 -33.90 6.63 5.02
CA LEU A 11 -33.69 5.45 4.17
C LEU A 11 -34.96 4.57 4.09
N GLN A 12 -35.68 4.37 5.20
CA GLN A 12 -36.92 3.60 5.24
C GLN A 12 -38.02 4.17 4.34
N ASN A 13 -38.14 5.50 4.30
CA ASN A 13 -39.17 6.17 3.50
C ASN A 13 -39.01 5.96 1.98
N LYS A 14 -37.86 5.49 1.51
CA LYS A 14 -37.51 5.36 0.08
C LYS A 14 -37.24 3.92 -0.38
N ASN A 15 -37.49 2.93 0.46
CA ASN A 15 -37.27 1.50 0.15
C ASN A 15 -35.82 1.15 -0.25
N TYR A 16 -34.83 1.83 0.31
CA TYR A 16 -33.44 1.42 0.14
C TYR A 16 -33.14 0.14 0.94
N SER A 17 -32.30 -0.73 0.37
CA SER A 17 -31.81 -1.90 1.09
C SER A 17 -30.72 -1.46 2.06
N PHE A 18 -31.01 -1.52 3.36
CA PHE A 18 -30.03 -1.23 4.40
C PHE A 18 -30.24 -2.12 5.62
N TYR A 19 -29.20 -2.23 6.44
CA TYR A 19 -29.23 -2.92 7.72
C TYR A 19 -28.73 -1.95 8.80
N GLN A 20 -29.46 -1.84 9.91
CA GLN A 20 -28.99 -1.16 11.10
C GLN A 20 -28.59 -2.19 12.14
N ILE A 21 -27.36 -2.04 12.66
CA ILE A 21 -26.82 -2.88 13.73
C ILE A 21 -26.54 -1.97 14.92
N GLU A 22 -27.18 -2.21 16.05
CA GLU A 22 -26.85 -1.52 17.30
C GLU A 22 -25.60 -2.17 17.89
N ALA A 23 -24.49 -1.39 17.99
CA ALA A 23 -23.25 -1.87 18.54
C ALA A 23 -23.18 -1.69 20.08
N ASP A 24 -23.71 -0.57 20.59
CA ASP A 24 -23.84 -0.27 22.03
C ASP A 24 -24.90 0.84 22.26
N GLU A 25 -25.01 1.34 23.49
CA GLU A 25 -25.97 2.39 23.84
C GLU A 25 -25.72 3.73 23.10
N THR A 26 -24.52 3.97 22.61
CA THR A 26 -24.07 5.23 21.99
C THR A 26 -23.84 5.12 20.50
N ASN A 27 -23.46 3.94 19.99
CA ASN A 27 -23.06 3.71 18.63
C ASN A 27 -24.02 2.76 17.89
N SER A 28 -24.27 3.07 16.63
CA SER A 28 -25.01 2.20 15.70
C SER A 28 -24.30 2.19 14.35
N LYS A 29 -24.28 1.02 13.71
CA LYS A 29 -23.73 0.83 12.38
C LYS A 29 -24.89 0.72 11.38
N ILE A 30 -24.82 1.45 10.27
CA ILE A 30 -25.75 1.34 9.16
C ILE A 30 -24.99 0.83 7.94
N ILE A 31 -25.47 -0.25 7.36
CA ILE A 31 -24.92 -0.83 6.13
C ILE A 31 -25.92 -0.56 5.01
N ILE A 32 -25.51 0.20 4.00
CA ILE A 32 -26.30 0.49 2.81
C ILE A 32 -25.76 -0.34 1.66
N LEU A 33 -26.64 -1.07 0.97
CA LEU A 33 -26.28 -1.90 -0.17
C LEU A 33 -26.85 -1.30 -1.46
N GLY A 34 -25.97 -1.11 -2.45
CA GLY A 34 -26.41 -0.58 -3.74
C GLY A 34 -25.27 -0.38 -4.72
N ASN A 35 -25.62 0.02 -5.93
CA ASN A 35 -24.63 0.54 -6.91
C ASN A 35 -24.46 2.06 -6.76
N CYS A 36 -23.58 2.67 -7.54
CA CYS A 36 -23.32 4.12 -7.47
C CYS A 36 -24.61 4.97 -7.61
N ARG A 37 -25.59 4.55 -8.46
CA ARG A 37 -26.84 5.28 -8.61
C ARG A 37 -27.66 5.29 -7.31
N VAL A 38 -27.66 4.19 -6.57
CA VAL A 38 -28.32 4.09 -5.26
C VAL A 38 -27.66 5.06 -4.29
N PHE A 39 -26.32 5.10 -4.24
CA PHE A 39 -25.59 5.99 -3.36
C PHE A 39 -25.78 7.47 -3.72
N HIS A 40 -25.81 7.86 -5.00
CA HIS A 40 -26.20 9.21 -5.42
C HIS A 40 -27.59 9.58 -4.91
N SER A 41 -28.56 8.67 -5.03
CA SER A 41 -29.91 8.92 -4.52
C SER A 41 -29.95 9.06 -3.00
N VAL A 42 -29.19 8.23 -2.27
CA VAL A 42 -29.07 8.32 -0.80
C VAL A 42 -28.48 9.67 -0.41
N ILE A 43 -27.40 10.11 -1.06
CA ILE A 43 -26.76 11.41 -0.83
C ILE A 43 -27.74 12.57 -1.03
N ASP A 44 -28.57 12.51 -2.08
CA ASP A 44 -29.59 13.53 -2.34
C ASP A 44 -30.68 13.61 -1.25
N GLU A 45 -31.00 12.49 -0.63
CA GLU A 45 -32.03 12.43 0.44
C GLU A 45 -31.50 12.93 1.81
N ILE A 46 -30.20 12.75 2.09
CA ILE A 46 -29.63 13.09 3.40
C ILE A 46 -29.05 14.50 3.48
N LYS A 47 -29.52 15.45 2.67
CA LYS A 47 -29.02 16.85 2.59
C LYS A 47 -29.06 17.61 3.92
N ASN A 48 -29.92 17.22 4.83
CA ASN A 48 -29.96 17.75 6.20
C ASN A 48 -28.85 17.22 7.11
N LEU A 49 -28.24 16.07 6.77
CA LEU A 49 -27.11 15.44 7.49
C LEU A 49 -25.78 15.82 6.81
N LYS A 50 -25.46 17.10 6.77
CA LYS A 50 -24.35 17.66 5.96
C LYS A 50 -23.01 16.95 6.12
N GLU A 51 -22.63 16.57 7.34
CA GLU A 51 -21.34 15.88 7.58
C GLU A 51 -21.32 14.51 6.94
N VAL A 52 -22.38 13.71 7.12
CA VAL A 52 -22.52 12.38 6.52
C VAL A 52 -22.59 12.50 4.99
N GLN A 53 -23.37 13.46 4.50
CA GLN A 53 -23.47 13.73 3.07
C GLN A 53 -22.10 14.00 2.45
N LEU A 54 -21.32 14.92 3.02
CA LEU A 54 -19.99 15.27 2.50
C LEU A 54 -19.02 14.08 2.50
N ILE A 55 -19.07 13.24 3.53
CA ILE A 55 -18.25 12.03 3.58
C ILE A 55 -18.63 11.05 2.46
N LEU A 56 -19.94 10.79 2.30
CA LEU A 56 -20.42 9.86 1.27
C LEU A 56 -20.16 10.40 -0.14
N GLU A 57 -20.35 11.70 -0.38
CA GLU A 57 -20.03 12.37 -1.65
C GLU A 57 -18.54 12.19 -1.98
N LYS A 58 -17.66 12.45 -1.01
CA LYS A 58 -16.21 12.27 -1.18
C LYS A 58 -15.86 10.82 -1.50
N CYS A 59 -16.37 9.85 -0.74
CA CYS A 59 -16.12 8.43 -0.96
C CYS A 59 -16.61 7.97 -2.33
N LEU A 60 -17.81 8.37 -2.73
CA LEU A 60 -18.40 8.01 -4.02
C LEU A 60 -17.62 8.64 -5.18
N ASN A 61 -17.29 9.93 -5.09
CA ASN A 61 -16.49 10.62 -6.08
C ASN A 61 -15.09 9.97 -6.24
N ASN A 62 -14.43 9.63 -5.13
CA ASN A 62 -13.14 8.93 -5.16
C ASN A 62 -13.26 7.56 -5.85
N PHE A 63 -14.32 6.81 -5.57
CA PHE A 63 -14.55 5.50 -6.15
C PHE A 63 -14.80 5.58 -7.66
N GLU A 64 -15.64 6.51 -8.11
CA GLU A 64 -15.99 6.71 -9.52
C GLU A 64 -14.83 7.26 -10.35
N ASN A 65 -14.00 8.12 -9.75
CA ASN A 65 -12.86 8.75 -10.42
C ASN A 65 -11.53 8.03 -10.13
N TYR A 66 -11.57 6.84 -9.53
CA TYR A 66 -10.36 6.11 -9.14
C TYR A 66 -9.40 5.87 -10.31
N ASP A 67 -9.94 5.59 -11.49
CA ASP A 67 -9.18 5.32 -12.70
C ASP A 67 -8.60 6.61 -13.35
N SER A 68 -8.98 7.79 -12.86
CA SER A 68 -8.50 9.09 -13.32
C SER A 68 -7.36 9.67 -12.46
N ILE A 69 -6.94 8.95 -11.43
CA ILE A 69 -5.84 9.39 -10.55
C ILE A 69 -4.56 9.50 -11.38
N ASN A 70 -3.86 10.63 -11.21
CA ASN A 70 -2.59 10.89 -11.89
C ASN A 70 -1.60 11.54 -10.92
N TYR A 71 -0.36 11.03 -10.88
CA TYR A 71 0.73 11.60 -10.08
C TYR A 71 1.91 11.96 -10.96
N GLN A 72 2.56 13.07 -10.63
CA GLN A 72 3.84 13.41 -11.21
C GLN A 72 4.96 13.11 -10.20
N ILE A 73 5.87 12.19 -10.57
CA ILE A 73 6.98 11.76 -9.71
C ILE A 73 8.27 11.89 -10.51
N LYS A 74 9.18 12.73 -10.05
CA LYS A 74 10.47 13.01 -10.73
C LYS A 74 10.30 13.37 -12.22
N GLY A 75 9.27 14.16 -12.54
CA GLY A 75 8.96 14.61 -13.91
C GLY A 75 8.32 13.54 -14.81
N ARG A 76 8.04 12.34 -14.32
CA ARG A 76 7.30 11.29 -15.01
C ARG A 76 5.84 11.28 -14.54
N ASP A 77 4.91 11.22 -15.49
CA ASP A 77 3.48 11.09 -15.21
C ASP A 77 3.10 9.62 -15.03
N PHE A 78 2.37 9.35 -13.94
CA PHE A 78 1.79 8.05 -13.61
C PHE A 78 0.27 8.18 -13.61
N ASN A 79 -0.39 7.69 -14.66
CA ASN A 79 -1.85 7.70 -14.79
C ASN A 79 -2.53 6.45 -14.23
N PHE A 80 -1.77 5.47 -13.78
CA PHE A 80 -2.23 4.22 -13.17
C PHE A 80 -3.23 3.37 -13.97
N ASN A 81 -3.50 3.71 -15.23
CA ASN A 81 -4.28 2.85 -16.12
C ASN A 81 -3.47 1.60 -16.51
N THR A 82 -2.15 1.72 -16.50
CA THR A 82 -1.23 0.61 -16.59
C THR A 82 -0.68 0.32 -15.20
N PRO A 83 -0.74 -0.94 -14.73
CA PRO A 83 -0.19 -1.30 -13.45
C PRO A 83 1.31 -0.98 -13.35
N VAL A 84 1.70 -0.27 -12.30
CA VAL A 84 3.08 0.13 -12.03
C VAL A 84 3.83 -1.02 -11.35
N VAL A 85 5.04 -1.31 -11.81
CA VAL A 85 5.88 -2.38 -11.28
C VAL A 85 6.94 -1.80 -10.36
N MET A 86 6.84 -2.08 -9.06
CA MET A 86 7.80 -1.73 -8.03
C MET A 86 8.65 -2.95 -7.69
N GLY A 87 9.94 -2.92 -8.05
CA GLY A 87 10.89 -4.00 -7.80
C GLY A 87 11.41 -3.95 -6.36
N ILE A 88 11.42 -5.08 -5.67
CA ILE A 88 11.92 -5.22 -4.29
C ILE A 88 13.43 -5.42 -4.31
N LEU A 89 14.18 -4.50 -3.73
CA LEU A 89 15.63 -4.59 -3.56
C LEU A 89 16.00 -4.60 -2.07
N ASN A 90 16.04 -5.80 -1.48
CA ASN A 90 16.46 -5.98 -0.10
C ASN A 90 17.98 -5.95 0.01
N VAL A 91 18.51 -4.97 0.74
CA VAL A 91 19.95 -4.76 0.97
C VAL A 91 20.31 -5.30 2.36
N THR A 92 20.02 -6.59 2.56
CA THR A 92 20.32 -7.31 3.81
C THR A 92 21.36 -8.39 3.59
N PRO A 93 22.15 -8.76 4.61
CA PRO A 93 23.20 -9.78 4.47
C PRO A 93 22.71 -11.12 3.87
N ASP A 94 21.46 -11.48 4.13
CA ASP A 94 20.88 -12.75 3.67
C ASP A 94 20.36 -12.69 2.23
N SER A 95 20.18 -11.49 1.65
CA SER A 95 19.50 -11.33 0.37
C SER A 95 20.38 -11.62 -0.86
N PHE A 96 21.71 -11.63 -0.71
CA PHE A 96 22.68 -11.74 -1.81
C PHE A 96 23.75 -12.82 -1.57
N SER A 97 23.49 -13.75 -0.65
CA SER A 97 24.49 -14.73 -0.27
C SER A 97 24.13 -16.15 -0.70
N ASP A 98 25.05 -16.80 -1.40
CA ASP A 98 25.27 -18.24 -1.27
C ASP A 98 25.90 -18.49 0.12
N GLY A 99 25.11 -18.34 1.20
CA GLY A 99 25.58 -18.55 2.56
C GLY A 99 26.27 -17.35 3.24
N GLY A 100 25.88 -16.08 2.95
CA GLY A 100 26.27 -14.89 3.76
C GLY A 100 27.65 -14.28 3.49
N ARG A 101 28.39 -14.74 2.50
CA ARG A 101 29.83 -14.40 2.36
C ARG A 101 30.18 -13.22 1.46
N TYR A 102 29.27 -12.67 0.64
CA TYR A 102 29.63 -11.65 -0.36
C TYR A 102 28.55 -10.60 -0.62
N PHE A 103 27.95 -10.06 0.44
CA PHE A 103 27.14 -8.87 0.29
C PHE A 103 28.05 -7.67 0.01
N THR A 104 27.86 -7.00 -1.13
CA THR A 104 28.44 -5.67 -1.39
C THR A 104 27.39 -4.74 -1.94
N PRO A 105 27.42 -3.44 -1.58
CA PRO A 105 26.54 -2.42 -2.15
C PRO A 105 26.55 -2.40 -3.68
N GLU A 106 27.68 -2.73 -4.29
CA GLU A 106 27.85 -2.79 -5.75
C GLU A 106 26.96 -3.85 -6.38
N LYS A 107 26.93 -5.07 -5.85
CA LYS A 107 26.05 -6.15 -6.34
C LYS A 107 24.57 -5.82 -6.18
N ALA A 108 24.21 -5.19 -5.06
CA ALA A 108 22.85 -4.73 -4.84
C ALA A 108 22.47 -3.64 -5.87
N ALA A 109 23.33 -2.67 -6.11
CA ALA A 109 23.10 -1.63 -7.11
C ALA A 109 22.99 -2.21 -8.53
N GLU A 110 23.88 -3.13 -8.92
CA GLU A 110 23.79 -3.86 -10.21
C GLU A 110 22.45 -4.60 -10.35
N HIS A 111 21.94 -5.19 -9.26
CA HIS A 111 20.64 -5.86 -9.28
C HIS A 111 19.49 -4.84 -9.47
N GLY A 112 19.53 -3.71 -8.76
CA GLY A 112 18.57 -2.61 -8.95
C GLY A 112 18.61 -2.05 -10.38
N ILE A 113 19.80 -1.86 -10.96
CA ILE A 113 19.95 -1.44 -12.36
C ILE A 113 19.34 -2.47 -13.31
N ARG A 114 19.58 -3.76 -13.10
CA ARG A 114 18.93 -4.82 -13.90
C ARG A 114 17.41 -4.80 -13.78
N MET A 115 16.84 -4.48 -12.61
CA MET A 115 15.38 -4.33 -12.47
C MET A 115 14.86 -3.21 -13.34
N ILE A 116 15.55 -2.05 -13.35
CA ILE A 116 15.21 -0.90 -14.19
C ILE A 116 15.31 -1.27 -15.69
N ASP A 117 16.40 -1.90 -16.08
CA ASP A 117 16.64 -2.31 -17.47
C ASP A 117 15.64 -3.38 -17.93
N LEU A 118 15.07 -4.18 -17.03
CA LEU A 118 13.97 -5.11 -17.30
C LEU A 118 12.61 -4.41 -17.41
N GLY A 119 12.52 -3.14 -17.00
CA GLY A 119 11.32 -2.33 -17.12
C GLY A 119 10.60 -2.04 -15.80
N ALA A 120 11.20 -2.29 -14.64
CA ALA A 120 10.62 -1.85 -13.38
C ALA A 120 10.46 -0.31 -13.39
N ASP A 121 9.29 0.16 -13.00
CA ASP A 121 8.97 1.58 -12.93
C ASP A 121 9.63 2.25 -11.72
N ILE A 122 9.68 1.52 -10.60
CA ILE A 122 10.21 1.96 -9.32
C ILE A 122 11.10 0.84 -8.76
N VAL A 123 12.20 1.20 -8.12
CA VAL A 123 13.01 0.26 -7.32
C VAL A 123 12.88 0.66 -5.86
N ASP A 124 12.37 -0.25 -5.03
CA ASP A 124 12.14 -0.05 -3.60
C ASP A 124 13.26 -0.69 -2.79
N ILE A 125 14.08 0.14 -2.16
CA ILE A 125 15.33 -0.24 -1.50
C ILE A 125 15.10 -0.33 0.00
N GLY A 126 15.32 -1.50 0.59
CA GLY A 126 15.19 -1.73 2.03
C GLY A 126 16.46 -2.26 2.67
N GLY A 127 16.94 -1.62 3.74
CA GLY A 127 18.13 -2.02 4.51
C GLY A 127 17.83 -2.86 5.74
N GLU A 128 16.56 -2.95 6.13
CA GLU A 128 16.06 -3.74 7.25
C GLU A 128 15.10 -4.82 6.75
N SER A 129 15.18 -6.02 7.33
CA SER A 129 14.25 -7.10 7.00
C SER A 129 12.92 -6.90 7.72
N SER A 130 11.83 -6.87 6.97
CA SER A 130 10.46 -6.82 7.51
C SER A 130 9.82 -8.21 7.67
N ARG A 131 10.60 -9.30 7.48
CA ARG A 131 10.11 -10.67 7.65
C ARG A 131 9.69 -10.93 9.10
N PRO A 132 8.68 -11.80 9.35
CA PRO A 132 8.33 -12.18 10.70
C PRO A 132 9.53 -12.67 11.50
N GLY A 133 9.71 -12.11 12.72
CA GLY A 133 10.81 -12.47 13.61
C GLY A 133 12.15 -11.80 13.33
N ALA A 134 12.25 -10.93 12.32
CA ALA A 134 13.48 -10.19 12.05
C ALA A 134 13.82 -9.23 13.20
N ASP A 135 15.12 -9.12 13.50
CA ASP A 135 15.62 -8.13 14.44
C ASP A 135 15.75 -6.74 13.76
N PRO A 136 15.39 -5.67 14.48
CA PRO A 136 15.56 -4.33 13.96
C PRO A 136 17.04 -3.99 13.82
N VAL A 137 17.38 -3.20 12.80
CA VAL A 137 18.74 -2.72 12.54
C VAL A 137 18.88 -1.29 13.08
N SER A 138 20.09 -0.91 13.52
CA SER A 138 20.35 0.49 13.88
C SER A 138 20.24 1.40 12.65
N THR A 139 19.93 2.68 12.89
CA THR A 139 19.90 3.70 11.84
C THR A 139 21.21 3.77 11.05
N ASP A 140 22.35 3.76 11.75
CA ASP A 140 23.66 3.83 11.13
C ASP A 140 23.97 2.61 10.25
N GLU A 141 23.54 1.43 10.67
CA GLU A 141 23.71 0.21 9.89
C GLU A 141 22.81 0.23 8.63
N GLU A 142 21.57 0.67 8.77
CA GLU A 142 20.64 0.80 7.63
C GLU A 142 21.17 1.81 6.61
N LEU A 143 21.65 2.98 7.06
CA LEU A 143 22.29 3.99 6.21
C LEU A 143 23.48 3.43 5.43
N LYS A 144 24.38 2.69 6.11
CA LYS A 144 25.53 2.05 5.45
C LYS A 144 25.14 1.09 4.36
N ARG A 145 24.00 0.43 4.49
CA ARG A 145 23.49 -0.50 3.49
C ARG A 145 22.88 0.21 2.30
N VAL A 146 21.95 1.14 2.54
CA VAL A 146 21.08 1.68 1.47
C VAL A 146 21.70 2.85 0.71
N ILE A 147 22.45 3.75 1.37
CA ILE A 147 22.91 4.99 0.73
C ILE A 147 23.89 4.72 -0.42
N PRO A 148 24.93 3.87 -0.29
CA PRO A 148 25.82 3.57 -1.41
C PRO A 148 25.10 2.96 -2.61
N VAL A 149 24.04 2.16 -2.35
CA VAL A 149 23.21 1.53 -3.40
C VAL A 149 22.41 2.58 -4.16
N ILE A 150 21.74 3.50 -3.44
CA ILE A 150 20.99 4.61 -4.05
C ILE A 150 21.91 5.47 -4.92
N GLN A 151 23.06 5.91 -4.37
CA GLN A 151 24.05 6.74 -5.07
C GLN A 151 24.51 6.08 -6.37
N LYS A 152 24.85 4.79 -6.32
CA LYS A 152 25.32 4.04 -7.48
C LYS A 152 24.24 3.91 -8.56
N ILE A 153 23.00 3.59 -8.16
CA ILE A 153 21.87 3.49 -9.11
C ILE A 153 21.61 4.85 -9.77
N ILE A 154 21.56 5.94 -8.99
CA ILE A 154 21.29 7.27 -9.51
C ILE A 154 22.43 7.75 -10.41
N LEU A 155 23.69 7.43 -10.11
CA LEU A 155 24.82 7.74 -10.97
C LEU A 155 24.70 7.09 -12.35
N GLU A 156 24.30 5.81 -12.42
CA GLU A 156 24.21 5.05 -13.67
C GLU A 156 22.85 5.20 -14.37
N ARG A 157 21.81 5.49 -13.63
CA ARG A 157 20.42 5.69 -14.13
C ARG A 157 19.80 6.92 -13.48
N PRO A 158 20.18 8.15 -13.91
CA PRO A 158 19.73 9.40 -13.27
C PRO A 158 18.20 9.59 -13.25
N SER A 159 17.49 9.02 -14.23
CA SER A 159 16.03 9.06 -14.33
C SER A 159 15.31 8.01 -13.49
N ALA A 160 16.04 7.10 -12.83
CA ALA A 160 15.44 6.07 -12.00
C ALA A 160 14.57 6.66 -10.89
N ILE A 161 13.43 6.04 -10.64
CA ILE A 161 12.55 6.36 -9.52
C ILE A 161 12.89 5.38 -8.40
N ILE A 162 13.44 5.92 -7.33
CA ILE A 162 13.85 5.15 -6.17
C ILE A 162 12.90 5.41 -5.02
N SER A 163 12.42 4.32 -4.42
CA SER A 163 11.72 4.30 -3.14
C SER A 163 12.66 3.79 -2.05
N ILE A 164 12.54 4.34 -0.86
CA ILE A 164 13.22 3.87 0.35
C ILE A 164 12.22 3.19 1.28
N ASP A 165 12.38 1.88 1.50
CA ASP A 165 11.60 1.08 2.46
C ASP A 165 12.16 1.28 3.86
N THR A 166 11.61 2.25 4.59
CA THR A 166 12.03 2.60 5.95
C THR A 166 10.94 3.36 6.69
N TYR A 167 10.87 3.12 8.00
CA TYR A 167 10.04 3.89 8.94
C TYR A 167 10.87 4.89 9.77
N LYS A 168 12.19 4.99 9.51
CA LYS A 168 13.11 5.87 10.27
C LYS A 168 13.29 7.19 9.54
N LYS A 169 12.92 8.30 10.18
CA LYS A 169 13.08 9.67 9.63
C LYS A 169 14.49 9.95 9.13
N ALA A 170 15.53 9.55 9.89
CA ALA A 170 16.91 9.83 9.53
C ALA A 170 17.35 9.07 8.26
N VAL A 171 16.90 7.83 8.08
CA VAL A 171 17.16 7.04 6.86
C VAL A 171 16.42 7.63 5.66
N ALA A 172 15.15 7.98 5.84
CA ALA A 172 14.36 8.63 4.80
C ALA A 172 14.99 9.95 4.35
N LEU A 173 15.43 10.80 5.31
CA LEU A 173 16.10 12.06 5.02
C LEU A 173 17.34 11.87 4.15
N GLU A 174 18.23 10.98 4.55
CA GLU A 174 19.49 10.75 3.85
C GLU A 174 19.24 10.10 2.46
N ALA A 175 18.27 9.16 2.36
CA ALA A 175 17.90 8.56 1.09
C ALA A 175 17.36 9.60 0.09
N LEU A 176 16.49 10.52 0.53
CA LEU A 176 15.96 11.59 -0.32
C LEU A 176 17.05 12.58 -0.75
N GLN A 177 18.02 12.89 0.11
CA GLN A 177 19.18 13.71 -0.24
C GLN A 177 20.02 13.06 -1.33
N ASN A 178 20.05 11.73 -1.39
CA ASN A 178 20.81 10.96 -2.36
C ASN A 178 20.00 10.51 -3.58
N GLY A 179 18.77 11.02 -3.77
CA GLY A 179 18.01 10.86 -5.00
C GLY A 179 16.84 9.89 -4.96
N ALA A 180 16.50 9.32 -3.80
CA ALA A 180 15.20 8.71 -3.59
C ALA A 180 14.09 9.79 -3.69
N VAL A 181 12.88 9.40 -4.10
CA VAL A 181 11.75 10.33 -4.27
C VAL A 181 10.44 9.76 -3.71
N ILE A 182 10.47 8.56 -3.19
CA ILE A 182 9.35 7.91 -2.52
C ILE A 182 9.82 7.39 -1.17
N ILE A 183 9.01 7.54 -0.14
CA ILE A 183 9.19 6.88 1.16
C ILE A 183 8.14 5.78 1.26
N ASN A 184 8.57 4.54 1.51
CA ASN A 184 7.69 3.41 1.76
C ASN A 184 7.74 3.08 3.26
N ASP A 185 6.74 3.60 4.01
CA ASP A 185 6.68 3.40 5.45
C ASP A 185 5.74 2.25 5.81
N ILE A 186 6.34 1.08 6.07
CA ILE A 186 5.61 -0.13 6.47
C ILE A 186 4.98 -0.05 7.86
N SER A 187 5.36 0.95 8.67
CA SER A 187 4.73 1.18 9.98
C SER A 187 3.45 2.01 9.89
N GLY A 188 3.18 2.60 8.72
CA GLY A 188 2.04 3.48 8.51
C GLY A 188 2.05 4.69 9.42
N LEU A 189 3.19 5.35 9.55
CA LEU A 189 3.43 6.56 10.34
C LEU A 189 3.36 6.34 11.88
N LYS A 190 3.26 5.09 12.35
CA LYS A 190 3.16 4.80 13.79
C LYS A 190 4.48 4.95 14.52
N ASN A 191 5.60 4.60 13.87
CA ASN A 191 6.91 4.57 14.53
C ASN A 191 7.56 5.95 14.64
N ASP A 192 7.54 6.74 13.56
CA ASP A 192 8.12 8.10 13.55
C ASP A 192 7.29 9.04 12.65
N PRO A 193 6.18 9.62 13.17
CA PRO A 193 5.34 10.54 12.39
C PRO A 193 6.09 11.77 11.85
N LYS A 194 7.26 12.09 12.41
CA LYS A 194 8.11 13.19 11.92
C LYS A 194 8.73 12.91 10.54
N ILE A 195 8.57 11.69 10.02
CA ILE A 195 8.93 11.36 8.63
C ILE A 195 8.12 12.22 7.64
N LEU A 196 6.92 12.68 8.01
CA LEU A 196 6.10 13.59 7.23
C LEU A 196 6.75 14.96 7.00
N GLU A 197 7.53 15.46 7.96
CA GLU A 197 8.30 16.72 7.80
C GLU A 197 9.34 16.57 6.67
N VAL A 198 9.93 15.40 6.58
CA VAL A 198 10.94 15.08 5.55
C VAL A 198 10.25 14.91 4.19
N ALA A 199 9.15 14.16 4.14
CA ALA A 199 8.37 13.97 2.92
C ALA A 199 7.91 15.33 2.35
N LYS A 200 7.35 16.22 3.18
CA LYS A 200 6.96 17.59 2.80
C LYS A 200 8.15 18.39 2.25
N LYS A 201 9.27 18.42 3.00
CA LYS A 201 10.46 19.19 2.63
C LYS A 201 11.00 18.83 1.25
N TYR A 202 11.02 17.55 0.92
CA TYR A 202 11.57 17.04 -0.34
C TYR A 202 10.48 16.79 -1.40
N LYS A 203 9.21 17.09 -1.11
CA LYS A 203 8.05 16.78 -1.97
C LYS A 203 8.05 15.31 -2.40
N ALA A 204 8.39 14.43 -1.45
CA ALA A 204 8.46 13.00 -1.70
C ALA A 204 7.05 12.40 -1.71
N SER A 205 6.82 11.42 -2.58
CA SER A 205 5.65 10.55 -2.50
C SER A 205 5.75 9.65 -1.28
N LEU A 206 4.60 9.21 -0.76
CA LEU A 206 4.53 8.42 0.47
C LEU A 206 3.70 7.17 0.25
N VAL A 207 4.21 6.00 0.62
CA VAL A 207 3.43 4.77 0.78
C VAL A 207 3.12 4.60 2.25
N ILE A 208 1.84 4.42 2.56
CA ILE A 208 1.32 4.19 3.92
C ILE A 208 0.79 2.77 3.99
N MET A 209 1.44 1.90 4.76
CA MET A 209 1.05 0.50 4.90
C MET A 209 0.41 0.23 6.26
N HIS A 210 -0.64 -0.60 6.26
CA HIS A 210 -1.21 -1.13 7.50
C HIS A 210 -0.47 -2.35 8.02
N MET A 211 -0.05 -2.30 9.28
CA MET A 211 0.49 -3.44 10.02
C MET A 211 -0.13 -3.51 11.41
N LEU A 212 -0.54 -4.72 11.84
CA LEU A 212 -0.92 -4.99 13.22
C LEU A 212 0.33 -5.38 14.02
N GLY A 213 0.58 -4.67 15.12
CA GLY A 213 1.78 -4.91 15.93
C GLY A 213 3.08 -4.45 15.26
N ASN A 214 4.13 -5.25 15.37
CA ASN A 214 5.44 -5.02 14.76
C ASN A 214 5.97 -6.33 14.15
N PRO A 215 7.05 -6.31 13.33
CA PRO A 215 7.54 -7.51 12.65
C PRO A 215 7.83 -8.70 13.57
N LYS A 216 8.24 -8.48 14.83
CA LYS A 216 8.50 -9.57 15.79
C LYS A 216 7.23 -10.24 16.31
N THR A 217 6.15 -9.49 16.50
CA THR A 217 4.95 -9.97 17.21
C THR A 217 3.72 -10.08 16.31
N MET A 218 3.74 -9.51 15.12
CA MET A 218 2.58 -9.39 14.22
C MET A 218 1.90 -10.70 13.85
N GLN A 219 2.61 -11.84 13.92
CA GLN A 219 2.04 -13.15 13.59
C GLN A 219 1.51 -13.91 14.81
N ASN A 220 1.60 -13.31 16.02
CA ASN A 220 1.09 -13.91 17.25
C ASN A 220 -0.41 -13.69 17.35
N ASN A 221 -1.19 -14.62 16.79
CA ASN A 221 -2.66 -14.63 16.82
C ASN A 221 -3.29 -13.28 16.43
N PRO A 222 -3.12 -12.80 15.17
CA PRO A 222 -3.72 -11.54 14.76
C PRO A 222 -5.24 -11.67 14.72
N GLU A 223 -5.95 -10.82 15.47
CA GLU A 223 -7.39 -10.78 15.58
C GLU A 223 -7.95 -9.47 15.03
N TYR A 224 -9.08 -9.54 14.33
CA TYR A 224 -9.86 -8.43 13.79
C TYR A 224 -11.34 -8.76 13.96
N GLU A 225 -12.16 -7.79 14.28
CA GLU A 225 -13.62 -7.91 14.14
C GLU A 225 -14.02 -7.91 12.67
N ASN A 226 -13.48 -6.95 11.91
CA ASN A 226 -13.60 -6.88 10.45
C ASN A 226 -12.29 -6.35 9.86
N VAL A 227 -11.49 -7.25 9.31
CA VAL A 227 -10.14 -6.91 8.83
C VAL A 227 -10.13 -5.81 7.77
N VAL A 228 -11.12 -5.76 6.88
CA VAL A 228 -11.17 -4.73 5.82
C VAL A 228 -11.56 -3.38 6.38
N GLU A 229 -12.56 -3.32 7.26
CA GLU A 229 -13.00 -2.07 7.87
C GLU A 229 -11.92 -1.45 8.76
N GLU A 230 -11.28 -2.24 9.62
CA GLU A 230 -10.21 -1.74 10.50
C GLU A 230 -9.00 -1.23 9.72
N ILE A 231 -8.63 -1.91 8.61
CA ILE A 231 -7.58 -1.42 7.72
C ILE A 231 -8.02 -0.15 7.00
N TYR A 232 -9.27 -0.08 6.56
CA TYR A 232 -9.83 1.11 5.92
C TYR A 232 -9.76 2.33 6.84
N ASP A 233 -10.24 2.20 8.06
CA ASP A 233 -10.23 3.28 9.06
C ASP A 233 -8.80 3.73 9.38
N PHE A 234 -7.88 2.78 9.51
CA PHE A 234 -6.47 3.09 9.68
C PHE A 234 -5.90 3.89 8.51
N LEU A 235 -6.07 3.40 7.28
CA LEU A 235 -5.55 4.05 6.08
C LEU A 235 -6.19 5.42 5.86
N TYR A 236 -7.49 5.56 6.15
CA TYR A 236 -8.19 6.84 6.12
C TYR A 236 -7.55 7.86 7.07
N ALA A 237 -7.36 7.47 8.33
CA ALA A 237 -6.78 8.35 9.34
C ALA A 237 -5.33 8.75 9.01
N GLN A 238 -4.49 7.79 8.59
CA GLN A 238 -3.10 8.06 8.27
C GLN A 238 -2.94 8.87 6.97
N SER A 239 -3.79 8.65 5.98
CA SER A 239 -3.81 9.46 4.75
C SER A 239 -4.24 10.89 5.04
N ALA A 240 -5.26 11.09 5.88
CA ALA A 240 -5.69 12.41 6.32
C ALA A 240 -4.57 13.16 7.07
N LEU A 241 -3.83 12.44 7.93
CA LEU A 241 -2.67 12.99 8.60
C LEU A 241 -1.59 13.42 7.59
N ALA A 242 -1.26 12.58 6.61
CA ALA A 242 -0.28 12.92 5.58
C ALA A 242 -0.73 14.12 4.73
N GLN A 243 -2.01 14.18 4.35
CA GLN A 243 -2.58 15.34 3.64
C GLN A 243 -2.49 16.64 4.45
N SER A 244 -2.59 16.58 5.79
CA SER A 244 -2.43 17.76 6.66
C SER A 244 -1.00 18.34 6.63
N TYR A 245 -0.03 17.57 6.12
CA TYR A 245 1.34 18.00 5.85
C TYR A 245 1.56 18.42 4.39
N ASP A 246 0.52 18.63 3.59
CA ASP A 246 0.57 18.96 2.16
C ASP A 246 1.32 17.88 1.33
N ILE A 247 1.14 16.61 1.67
CA ILE A 247 1.66 15.49 0.88
C ILE A 247 0.54 15.05 -0.07
N ASP A 248 0.74 15.27 -1.38
CA ASP A 248 -0.28 15.03 -2.42
C ASP A 248 -0.19 13.61 -2.98
N ASN A 249 1.02 13.09 -3.22
CA ASN A 249 1.23 11.79 -3.82
C ASN A 249 1.30 10.70 -2.74
N ILE A 250 0.15 10.18 -2.34
CA ILE A 250 0.01 9.13 -1.33
C ILE A 250 -0.40 7.82 -2.01
N PHE A 251 0.28 6.74 -1.69
CA PHE A 251 -0.10 5.37 -2.01
C PHE A 251 -0.53 4.66 -0.74
N ILE A 252 -1.52 3.80 -0.82
CA ILE A 252 -2.00 3.02 0.32
C ILE A 252 -1.73 1.53 0.10
N ASP A 253 -1.26 0.84 1.14
CA ASP A 253 -1.02 -0.61 1.14
C ASP A 253 -1.78 -1.26 2.31
N PRO A 254 -2.73 -2.17 2.06
CA PRO A 254 -3.44 -2.89 3.11
C PRO A 254 -2.53 -3.85 3.91
N GLY A 255 -1.28 -4.04 3.50
CA GLY A 255 -0.27 -4.77 4.26
C GLY A 255 -0.52 -6.28 4.32
N ILE A 256 -0.65 -6.94 3.17
CA ILE A 256 -0.78 -8.39 3.09
C ILE A 256 0.38 -9.07 3.81
N GLY A 257 0.08 -10.04 4.69
CA GLY A 257 1.07 -10.80 5.44
C GLY A 257 1.66 -10.10 6.67
N PHE A 258 1.24 -8.86 6.97
CA PHE A 258 1.67 -8.10 8.14
C PHE A 258 0.59 -8.13 9.22
N GLY A 259 0.69 -9.07 10.17
CA GLY A 259 -0.30 -9.26 11.22
C GLY A 259 -1.66 -9.72 10.71
N LYS A 260 -1.66 -10.75 9.84
CA LYS A 260 -2.87 -11.27 9.19
C LYS A 260 -2.79 -12.77 9.00
N THR A 261 -3.92 -13.47 9.23
CA THR A 261 -4.07 -14.91 8.90
C THR A 261 -4.15 -15.12 7.39
N VAL A 262 -4.22 -16.38 6.95
CA VAL A 262 -4.47 -16.72 5.54
C VAL A 262 -5.82 -16.17 5.11
N GLU A 263 -6.86 -16.37 5.91
CA GLU A 263 -8.23 -15.94 5.67
C GLU A 263 -8.32 -14.41 5.56
N HIS A 264 -7.66 -13.67 6.47
CA HIS A 264 -7.61 -12.22 6.43
C HIS A 264 -6.97 -11.72 5.12
N ASN A 265 -5.86 -12.34 4.68
CA ASN A 265 -5.21 -11.96 3.43
C ASN A 265 -6.11 -12.21 2.21
N LEU A 266 -6.80 -13.34 2.17
CA LEU A 266 -7.74 -13.66 1.09
C LEU A 266 -8.95 -12.71 1.08
N GLU A 267 -9.47 -12.35 2.26
CA GLU A 267 -10.58 -11.40 2.38
C GLU A 267 -10.20 -10.01 1.88
N ILE A 268 -9.02 -9.52 2.25
CA ILE A 268 -8.49 -8.24 1.76
C ILE A 268 -8.37 -8.25 0.23
N ILE A 269 -7.83 -9.33 -0.36
CA ILE A 269 -7.69 -9.43 -1.82
C ILE A 269 -9.06 -9.44 -2.50
N ARG A 270 -10.06 -10.14 -1.96
CA ARG A 270 -11.41 -10.17 -2.50
C ARG A 270 -12.08 -8.80 -2.46
N ARG A 271 -11.88 -8.06 -1.38
CA ARG A 271 -12.50 -6.76 -1.11
C ARG A 271 -11.58 -5.57 -1.34
N LEU A 272 -10.50 -5.75 -2.11
CA LEU A 272 -9.51 -4.70 -2.37
C LEU A 272 -10.15 -3.44 -2.99
N SER A 273 -11.21 -3.60 -3.77
CA SER A 273 -11.97 -2.49 -4.36
C SER A 273 -12.60 -1.55 -3.34
N ASP A 274 -12.84 -1.99 -2.11
CA ASP A 274 -13.42 -1.15 -1.06
C ASP A 274 -12.51 0.03 -0.73
N PHE A 275 -11.18 -0.16 -0.82
CA PHE A 275 -10.18 0.89 -0.57
C PHE A 275 -10.13 1.97 -1.65
N LYS A 276 -10.75 1.77 -2.83
CA LYS A 276 -10.81 2.80 -3.90
C LYS A 276 -11.48 4.09 -3.42
N SER A 277 -12.45 3.98 -2.52
CA SER A 277 -13.17 5.11 -1.95
C SER A 277 -12.30 6.02 -1.07
N LEU A 278 -11.10 5.58 -0.67
CA LEU A 278 -10.09 6.43 -0.04
C LEU A 278 -9.48 7.46 -1.02
N GLY A 279 -9.50 7.19 -2.33
CA GLY A 279 -9.04 8.11 -3.37
C GLY A 279 -7.51 8.10 -3.58
N PHE A 280 -6.84 7.00 -3.25
CA PHE A 280 -5.39 6.85 -3.44
C PHE A 280 -5.09 5.57 -4.20
N PRO A 281 -4.05 5.55 -5.08
CA PRO A 281 -3.64 4.32 -5.75
C PRO A 281 -3.24 3.24 -4.75
N ILE A 282 -3.77 2.03 -4.93
CA ILE A 282 -3.53 0.90 -4.05
C ILE A 282 -2.26 0.18 -4.50
N LEU A 283 -1.29 0.08 -3.58
CA LEU A 283 -0.12 -0.78 -3.70
C LEU A 283 -0.43 -2.13 -3.07
N ILE A 284 0.02 -3.21 -3.69
CA ILE A 284 -0.08 -4.56 -3.15
C ILE A 284 1.28 -5.27 -3.21
N GLY A 285 1.72 -5.83 -2.07
CA GLY A 285 2.92 -6.63 -1.94
C GLY A 285 2.59 -8.08 -1.62
N LEU A 286 2.48 -8.93 -2.63
CA LEU A 286 2.14 -10.36 -2.49
C LEU A 286 3.35 -11.28 -2.61
N SER A 287 4.45 -10.75 -3.15
CA SER A 287 5.56 -11.56 -3.65
C SER A 287 6.17 -12.47 -2.59
N ARG A 288 6.09 -13.77 -2.84
CA ARG A 288 6.63 -14.86 -2.03
C ARG A 288 6.12 -14.93 -0.59
N LYS A 289 4.98 -14.29 -0.29
CA LYS A 289 4.41 -14.23 1.08
C LYS A 289 4.09 -15.62 1.63
N SER A 290 4.22 -15.75 2.95
CA SER A 290 4.06 -17.02 3.66
C SER A 290 2.66 -17.63 3.55
N PHE A 291 1.61 -16.80 3.43
CA PHE A 291 0.25 -17.29 3.27
C PHE A 291 0.05 -18.09 1.98
N ILE A 292 0.78 -17.73 0.89
CA ILE A 292 0.77 -18.49 -0.38
C ILE A 292 1.39 -19.88 -0.16
N GLY A 293 2.51 -19.93 0.56
CA GLY A 293 3.16 -21.19 0.89
C GLY A 293 2.28 -22.08 1.78
N LYS A 294 1.58 -21.49 2.75
CA LYS A 294 0.64 -22.23 3.61
C LYS A 294 -0.57 -22.75 2.83
N LEU A 295 -1.10 -21.97 1.88
CA LEU A 295 -2.28 -22.31 1.09
C LEU A 295 -2.01 -23.40 0.06
N LEU A 296 -0.80 -23.39 -0.56
CA LEU A 296 -0.47 -24.24 -1.70
C LEU A 296 0.67 -25.25 -1.39
N GLU A 297 1.13 -25.30 -0.14
CA GLU A 297 2.24 -26.14 0.32
C GLU A 297 3.53 -25.91 -0.49
N LEU A 298 3.85 -24.64 -0.79
CA LEU A 298 4.98 -24.24 -1.62
C LEU A 298 6.12 -23.66 -0.81
N GLU A 299 7.34 -24.09 -1.13
CA GLU A 299 8.57 -23.43 -0.69
C GLU A 299 8.70 -22.02 -1.26
N VAL A 300 9.50 -21.15 -0.62
CA VAL A 300 9.60 -19.71 -0.95
C VAL A 300 9.93 -19.49 -2.43
N ASP A 301 10.88 -20.22 -2.97
CA ASP A 301 11.36 -20.03 -4.35
C ASP A 301 10.38 -20.56 -5.42
N SER A 302 9.41 -21.36 -5.00
CA SER A 302 8.35 -21.91 -5.88
C SER A 302 7.06 -21.07 -5.89
N ARG A 303 7.03 -19.89 -5.22
CA ARG A 303 5.81 -19.08 -5.06
C ARG A 303 5.61 -18.02 -6.14
N ASP A 304 6.53 -17.85 -7.08
CA ASP A 304 6.49 -16.74 -8.05
C ASP A 304 5.29 -16.84 -9.01
N GLU A 305 4.93 -18.05 -9.47
CA GLU A 305 3.75 -18.25 -10.35
C GLU A 305 2.43 -17.94 -9.61
N ALA A 306 2.29 -18.49 -8.40
CA ALA A 306 1.11 -18.21 -7.57
C ALA A 306 1.02 -16.73 -7.16
N THR A 307 2.16 -16.08 -6.92
CA THR A 307 2.24 -14.63 -6.72
C THR A 307 1.67 -13.89 -7.92
N ALA A 308 2.13 -14.21 -9.13
CA ALA A 308 1.68 -13.56 -10.36
C ALA A 308 0.16 -13.71 -10.57
N MET A 309 -0.40 -14.90 -10.29
CA MET A 309 -1.85 -15.12 -10.37
C MET A 309 -2.63 -14.23 -9.40
N LEU A 310 -2.14 -14.09 -8.16
CA LEU A 310 -2.77 -13.23 -7.15
C LEU A 310 -2.58 -11.75 -7.45
N GLU A 311 -1.45 -11.34 -8.04
CA GLU A 311 -1.23 -9.97 -8.52
C GLU A 311 -2.25 -9.60 -9.61
N VAL A 312 -2.51 -10.50 -10.57
CA VAL A 312 -3.55 -10.31 -11.60
C VAL A 312 -4.94 -10.11 -10.97
N LEU A 313 -5.33 -10.95 -10.01
CA LEU A 313 -6.60 -10.81 -9.29
C LEU A 313 -6.66 -9.48 -8.52
N SER A 314 -5.57 -9.09 -7.88
CA SER A 314 -5.50 -7.84 -7.13
C SER A 314 -5.63 -6.60 -8.01
N ILE A 315 -5.01 -6.60 -9.19
CA ILE A 315 -5.15 -5.50 -10.16
C ILE A 315 -6.61 -5.42 -10.64
N LYS A 316 -7.24 -6.55 -10.96
CA LYS A 316 -8.65 -6.58 -11.31
C LYS A 316 -9.53 -5.98 -10.20
N ASN A 317 -9.15 -6.18 -8.95
CA ASN A 317 -9.85 -5.66 -7.77
C ASN A 317 -9.40 -4.25 -7.37
N GLY A 318 -8.56 -3.59 -8.15
CA GLY A 318 -8.23 -2.16 -7.95
C GLY A 318 -6.79 -1.84 -7.56
N ALA A 319 -5.89 -2.81 -7.43
CA ALA A 319 -4.47 -2.50 -7.26
C ALA A 319 -3.93 -1.74 -8.48
N ARG A 320 -3.08 -0.75 -8.24
CA ARG A 320 -2.42 0.06 -9.28
C ARG A 320 -0.90 -0.10 -9.26
N LEU A 321 -0.34 -0.53 -8.14
CA LEU A 321 1.07 -0.87 -8.01
C LEU A 321 1.20 -2.29 -7.50
N ILE A 322 2.12 -3.05 -8.12
CA ILE A 322 2.54 -4.37 -7.63
C ILE A 322 3.99 -4.30 -7.18
N ARG A 323 4.23 -4.65 -5.91
CA ARG A 323 5.55 -4.71 -5.30
C ARG A 323 6.04 -6.16 -5.32
N THR A 324 7.01 -6.46 -6.20
CA THR A 324 7.37 -7.84 -6.53
C THR A 324 8.89 -8.07 -6.64
N HIS A 325 9.34 -9.31 -6.36
CA HIS A 325 10.72 -9.75 -6.61
C HIS A 325 10.92 -10.15 -8.06
N ASN A 326 9.89 -10.71 -8.72
CA ASN A 326 10.00 -11.18 -10.09
C ASN A 326 9.53 -10.13 -11.09
N ILE A 327 10.46 -9.27 -11.50
CA ILE A 327 10.17 -8.15 -12.43
C ILE A 327 9.62 -8.66 -13.77
N LYS A 328 10.09 -9.83 -14.26
CA LYS A 328 9.60 -10.36 -15.54
C LYS A 328 8.11 -10.66 -15.51
N TYR A 329 7.61 -11.30 -14.44
CA TYR A 329 6.17 -11.51 -14.28
C TYR A 329 5.43 -10.19 -14.10
N GLY A 330 5.94 -9.28 -13.29
CA GLY A 330 5.33 -7.96 -13.10
C GLY A 330 5.14 -7.20 -14.42
N ILE A 331 6.16 -7.17 -15.28
CA ILE A 331 6.09 -6.52 -16.60
C ILE A 331 5.13 -7.25 -17.55
N GLN A 332 5.08 -8.59 -17.51
CA GLN A 332 4.12 -9.34 -18.31
C GLN A 332 2.69 -9.01 -17.89
N ILE A 333 2.42 -8.96 -16.60
CA ILE A 333 1.12 -8.58 -16.03
C ILE A 333 0.75 -7.16 -16.46
N SER A 334 1.66 -6.19 -16.27
CA SER A 334 1.44 -4.80 -16.65
C SER A 334 1.08 -4.66 -18.14
N LYS A 335 1.84 -5.31 -19.02
CA LYS A 335 1.57 -5.30 -20.48
C LYS A 335 0.24 -5.98 -20.85
N LEU A 336 -0.13 -7.07 -20.18
CA LEU A 336 -1.41 -7.72 -20.41
C LEU A 336 -2.56 -6.77 -20.09
N PHE A 337 -2.54 -6.13 -18.92
CA PHE A 337 -3.60 -5.19 -18.52
C PHE A 337 -3.70 -3.99 -19.44
N THR A 338 -2.59 -3.42 -19.90
CA THR A 338 -2.60 -2.30 -20.87
C THR A 338 -3.31 -2.64 -22.18
N ASN A 339 -3.32 -3.92 -22.57
CA ASN A 339 -3.96 -4.36 -23.82
C ASN A 339 -5.38 -4.91 -23.61
N PHE A 340 -5.83 -5.08 -22.37
CA PHE A 340 -7.18 -5.57 -22.03
C PHE A 340 -8.15 -4.46 -21.64
N LEU A 341 -7.66 -3.30 -21.24
CA LEU A 341 -8.43 -2.10 -20.89
C LEU A 341 -8.48 -1.12 -22.06
#